data_a9f1f1d27f22f001202f4712354db487
#
_entry.id   a9f1f1d27f22f001202f4712354db487
#
_cell.length_a   1.000
_cell.length_b   1.000
_cell.length_c   1.000
_cell.angle_alpha   90.00
_cell.angle_beta   90.00
_cell.angle_gamma   90.00
#
_symmetry.space_group_name_H-M   'P 1'
#
loop_
_entity.id
_entity.type
_entity.pdbx_description
1 polymer ?
#
loop_
_entity_poly.entity_id
_entity_poly.type
_entity_poly.pdbx_seq_one_letter_code
_entity_poly.pdbx_strand_id
1 'polypeptide(L)'
;MVYSISNLVRNRAHLLGKPGETWLNGIDASLATLSARWHLASLKQLPGGSESLVFSVVCDSGRKAVLKLMMPTTDPVRPEALALKLAGGHGYAQLLEFADEHDALLLEQLGQPIGELDLSVDEQLPLICSALAESWAAPVDPGLSSGINKADWLEAHFSNTPKRLRISPRPELINGCLDYLHQRRQAWRPETFCLVHGDAHEHNALLLANDKGMRKCKLVDPDGLFFEPAYDLGILMRNWHEQYQHPQAATIAQKRCQLLASISGVDAVAIWQWGVIEIASTGLHLAELNAELLGQAYLDIAQTLLSSD
;
A
#
# COMPACT_ATOMS: atom_id res chain seq x y z
N MET A 1 -8.14 -29.55 -2.72
CA MET A 1 -7.36 -28.40 -3.20
C MET A 1 -6.05 -28.38 -2.46
N VAL A 2 -4.90 -28.14 -3.12
CA VAL A 2 -3.60 -28.10 -2.41
C VAL A 2 -3.17 -26.64 -2.32
N TYR A 3 -3.15 -26.07 -1.13
CA TYR A 3 -2.60 -24.76 -0.81
C TYR A 3 -1.86 -24.82 0.52
N SER A 4 -1.04 -23.84 0.81
CA SER A 4 -0.30 -23.73 2.07
C SER A 4 -0.55 -22.38 2.73
N ILE A 5 -0.60 -22.37 4.04
CA ILE A 5 -0.74 -21.13 4.83
C ILE A 5 0.64 -20.83 5.42
N SER A 6 1.23 -19.71 5.01
CA SER A 6 2.53 -19.29 5.52
C SER A 6 2.48 -19.03 7.03
N ASN A 7 3.63 -19.15 7.70
CA ASN A 7 3.72 -18.83 9.14
C ASN A 7 3.31 -17.39 9.43
N LEU A 8 3.59 -16.45 8.52
CA LEU A 8 3.21 -15.06 8.67
C LEU A 8 1.68 -14.90 8.70
N VAL A 9 0.97 -15.46 7.72
CA VAL A 9 -0.49 -15.44 7.64
C VAL A 9 -1.10 -16.12 8.87
N ARG A 10 -0.58 -17.30 9.25
CA ARG A 10 -1.06 -18.01 10.43
C ARG A 10 -0.89 -17.21 11.72
N ASN A 11 0.28 -16.63 11.93
CA ASN A 11 0.56 -15.83 13.12
C ASN A 11 -0.35 -14.59 13.19
N ARG A 12 -0.55 -13.88 12.06
CA ARG A 12 -1.48 -12.74 12.01
C ARG A 12 -2.92 -13.15 12.31
N ALA A 13 -3.38 -14.27 11.74
CA ALA A 13 -4.71 -14.79 12.06
C ALA A 13 -4.85 -15.11 13.56
N HIS A 14 -3.85 -15.71 14.19
CA HIS A 14 -3.87 -15.96 15.64
C HIS A 14 -3.91 -14.67 16.47
N LEU A 15 -3.25 -13.60 16.02
CA LEU A 15 -3.34 -12.30 16.71
C LEU A 15 -4.75 -11.70 16.69
N LEU A 16 -5.57 -12.04 15.69
CA LEU A 16 -6.99 -11.65 15.64
C LEU A 16 -7.86 -12.48 16.63
N GLY A 17 -7.30 -13.51 17.29
CA GLY A 17 -8.02 -14.39 18.20
C GLY A 17 -9.12 -15.20 17.51
N LYS A 18 -10.28 -15.32 18.14
CA LYS A 18 -11.39 -16.16 17.63
C LYS A 18 -11.81 -15.88 16.18
N PRO A 19 -11.93 -14.62 15.69
CA PRO A 19 -12.20 -14.36 14.28
C PRO A 19 -11.17 -14.97 13.34
N GLY A 20 -9.87 -14.81 13.63
CA GLY A 20 -8.81 -15.36 12.81
C GLY A 20 -8.75 -16.91 12.84
N GLU A 21 -9.01 -17.53 13.99
CA GLU A 21 -9.14 -18.98 14.09
C GLU A 21 -10.33 -19.51 13.28
N THR A 22 -11.47 -18.82 13.34
CA THR A 22 -12.65 -19.16 12.55
C THR A 22 -12.35 -19.07 11.07
N TRP A 23 -11.66 -18.02 10.64
CA TRP A 23 -11.23 -17.83 9.25
C TRP A 23 -10.30 -18.97 8.80
N LEU A 24 -9.24 -19.29 9.58
CA LEU A 24 -8.33 -20.38 9.26
C LEU A 24 -9.04 -21.74 9.09
N ASN A 25 -10.01 -22.03 9.95
CA ASN A 25 -10.78 -23.28 9.91
C ASN A 25 -11.84 -23.28 8.78
N GLY A 26 -12.27 -22.12 8.31
CA GLY A 26 -13.31 -21.95 7.29
C GLY A 26 -12.79 -21.82 5.85
N ILE A 27 -11.48 -21.75 5.61
CA ILE A 27 -10.90 -21.47 4.29
C ILE A 27 -11.41 -22.46 3.22
N ASP A 28 -11.39 -23.77 3.47
CA ASP A 28 -11.84 -24.78 2.50
C ASP A 28 -13.33 -24.61 2.14
N ALA A 29 -14.17 -24.34 3.14
CA ALA A 29 -15.60 -24.11 2.92
C ALA A 29 -15.83 -22.82 2.15
N SER A 30 -15.11 -21.73 2.46
CA SER A 30 -15.19 -20.46 1.73
C SER A 30 -14.76 -20.64 0.28
N LEU A 31 -13.63 -21.31 0.03
CA LEU A 31 -13.15 -21.58 -1.33
C LEU A 31 -14.13 -22.43 -2.14
N ALA A 32 -14.76 -23.46 -1.52
CA ALA A 32 -15.76 -24.28 -2.18
C ALA A 32 -17.02 -23.45 -2.56
N THR A 33 -17.52 -22.64 -1.62
CA THR A 33 -18.68 -21.77 -1.83
C THR A 33 -18.41 -20.73 -2.93
N LEU A 34 -17.26 -20.04 -2.85
CA LEU A 34 -16.87 -19.03 -3.83
C LEU A 34 -16.62 -19.63 -5.21
N SER A 35 -16.04 -20.84 -5.28
CA SER A 35 -15.85 -21.54 -6.55
C SER A 35 -17.18 -21.85 -7.23
N ALA A 36 -18.17 -22.32 -6.48
CA ALA A 36 -19.50 -22.58 -7.01
C ALA A 36 -20.22 -21.27 -7.42
N ARG A 37 -20.17 -20.24 -6.56
CA ARG A 37 -20.84 -18.94 -6.78
C ARG A 37 -20.32 -18.20 -8.02
N TRP A 38 -19.00 -18.19 -8.20
CA TRP A 38 -18.32 -17.44 -9.27
C TRP A 38 -17.89 -18.32 -10.45
N HIS A 39 -18.36 -19.56 -10.48
CA HIS A 39 -18.09 -20.53 -11.56
C HIS A 39 -16.59 -20.67 -11.87
N LEU A 40 -15.80 -20.95 -10.81
CA LEU A 40 -14.34 -21.07 -10.92
C LEU A 40 -13.96 -22.53 -11.28
N ALA A 41 -13.41 -22.73 -12.48
CA ALA A 41 -13.01 -24.04 -12.98
C ALA A 41 -11.68 -24.53 -12.37
N SER A 42 -10.78 -23.64 -11.99
CA SER A 42 -9.50 -23.98 -11.40
C SER A 42 -9.01 -22.90 -10.44
N LEU A 43 -8.25 -23.33 -9.42
CA LEU A 43 -7.57 -22.43 -8.47
C LEU A 43 -6.12 -22.88 -8.31
N LYS A 44 -5.20 -21.94 -8.41
CA LYS A 44 -3.76 -22.12 -8.14
C LYS A 44 -3.30 -21.02 -7.21
N GLN A 45 -2.81 -21.39 -6.03
CA GLN A 45 -2.28 -20.41 -5.08
C GLN A 45 -1.14 -19.61 -5.70
N LEU A 46 -1.18 -18.30 -5.48
CA LEU A 46 -0.10 -17.37 -5.80
C LEU A 46 0.73 -17.09 -4.54
N PRO A 47 2.02 -16.77 -4.68
CA PRO A 47 2.81 -16.27 -3.58
C PRO A 47 2.32 -14.88 -3.15
N GLY A 48 2.60 -14.47 -1.91
CA GLY A 48 2.26 -13.16 -1.37
C GLY A 48 1.05 -13.18 -0.46
N GLY A 49 0.68 -11.99 -0.01
CA GLY A 49 -0.35 -11.78 0.99
C GLY A 49 0.16 -12.00 2.41
N SER A 50 0.18 -10.94 3.22
CA SER A 50 0.48 -11.04 4.66
C SER A 50 -0.78 -11.25 5.48
N GLU A 51 -1.93 -10.83 4.96
CA GLU A 51 -3.26 -10.83 5.60
C GLU A 51 -4.35 -11.43 4.69
N SER A 52 -3.93 -12.23 3.70
CA SER A 52 -4.84 -12.85 2.75
C SER A 52 -4.25 -14.11 2.15
N LEU A 53 -5.10 -14.91 1.51
CA LEU A 53 -4.69 -15.95 0.57
C LEU A 53 -5.10 -15.54 -0.84
N VAL A 54 -4.17 -15.65 -1.76
CA VAL A 54 -4.36 -15.20 -3.16
C VAL A 54 -4.26 -16.38 -4.10
N PHE A 55 -5.20 -16.48 -5.05
CA PHE A 55 -5.26 -17.58 -6.01
C PHE A 55 -5.47 -17.02 -7.43
N SER A 56 -4.66 -17.47 -8.37
CA SER A 56 -5.02 -17.36 -9.78
C SER A 56 -6.14 -18.35 -10.08
N VAL A 57 -7.18 -17.89 -10.73
CA VAL A 57 -8.37 -18.68 -11.05
C VAL A 57 -8.74 -18.57 -12.53
N VAL A 58 -9.44 -19.58 -13.02
CA VAL A 58 -10.05 -19.55 -14.36
C VAL A 58 -11.54 -19.76 -14.18
N CYS A 59 -12.35 -18.83 -14.67
CA CYS A 59 -13.80 -18.98 -14.69
C CYS A 59 -14.23 -19.97 -15.78
N ASP A 60 -15.44 -20.53 -15.70
CA ASP A 60 -16.00 -21.43 -16.72
C ASP A 60 -16.04 -20.80 -18.12
N SER A 61 -16.15 -19.46 -18.20
CA SER A 61 -16.03 -18.69 -19.44
C SER A 61 -14.62 -18.68 -20.07
N GLY A 62 -13.62 -19.26 -19.40
CA GLY A 62 -12.21 -19.17 -19.77
C GLY A 62 -11.52 -17.87 -19.33
N ARG A 63 -12.24 -16.94 -18.68
CA ARG A 63 -11.66 -15.70 -18.15
C ARG A 63 -10.71 -16.02 -17.00
N LYS A 64 -9.51 -15.47 -17.07
CA LYS A 64 -8.54 -15.52 -15.97
C LYS A 64 -8.82 -14.38 -14.98
N ALA A 65 -8.75 -14.70 -13.69
CA ALA A 65 -8.98 -13.76 -12.60
C ALA A 65 -8.09 -14.09 -11.40
N VAL A 66 -8.14 -13.26 -10.38
CA VAL A 66 -7.46 -13.48 -9.08
C VAL A 66 -8.52 -13.47 -7.99
N LEU A 67 -8.61 -14.56 -7.24
CA LEU A 67 -9.37 -14.64 -6.00
C LEU A 67 -8.48 -14.27 -4.82
N LYS A 68 -8.85 -13.22 -4.08
CA LYS A 68 -8.21 -12.82 -2.83
C LYS A 68 -9.17 -13.11 -1.69
N LEU A 69 -8.78 -13.99 -0.76
CA LEU A 69 -9.49 -14.30 0.47
C LEU A 69 -8.80 -13.59 1.62
N MET A 70 -9.37 -12.50 2.08
CA MET A 70 -8.81 -11.63 3.11
C MET A 70 -9.08 -12.18 4.50
N MET A 71 -8.25 -11.80 5.48
CA MET A 71 -8.56 -12.00 6.88
C MET A 71 -9.75 -11.13 7.30
N PRO A 72 -10.55 -11.58 8.28
CA PRO A 72 -11.65 -10.77 8.79
C PRO A 72 -11.11 -9.48 9.41
N THR A 73 -11.81 -8.39 9.16
CA THR A 73 -11.54 -7.10 9.78
C THR A 73 -12.72 -6.71 10.68
N THR A 74 -12.43 -5.92 11.70
CA THR A 74 -13.48 -5.30 12.53
C THR A 74 -14.03 -4.01 11.91
N ASP A 75 -13.41 -3.52 10.85
CA ASP A 75 -13.89 -2.35 10.10
C ASP A 75 -15.12 -2.76 9.27
N PRO A 76 -16.30 -2.16 9.50
CA PRO A 76 -17.50 -2.42 8.72
C PRO A 76 -17.37 -1.92 7.28
N VAL A 77 -16.54 -0.93 7.03
CA VAL A 77 -16.14 -0.51 5.69
C VAL A 77 -15.04 -1.44 5.24
N ARG A 78 -15.18 -2.02 4.07
CA ARG A 78 -14.12 -2.80 3.42
C ARG A 78 -13.29 -1.85 2.54
N PRO A 79 -12.27 -1.14 3.09
CA PRO A 79 -11.64 -0.03 2.38
C PRO A 79 -11.08 -0.44 1.02
N GLU A 80 -10.41 -1.60 0.95
CA GLU A 80 -9.89 -2.13 -0.31
C GLU A 80 -10.99 -2.39 -1.34
N ALA A 81 -12.08 -3.07 -0.95
CA ALA A 81 -13.19 -3.35 -1.85
C ALA A 81 -13.86 -2.07 -2.36
N LEU A 82 -14.05 -1.09 -1.47
CA LEU A 82 -14.61 0.21 -1.80
C LEU A 82 -13.68 1.00 -2.75
N ALA A 83 -12.39 1.04 -2.46
CA ALA A 83 -11.41 1.72 -3.31
C ALA A 83 -11.36 1.12 -4.73
N LEU A 84 -11.29 -0.20 -4.84
CA LEU A 84 -11.31 -0.91 -6.12
C LEU A 84 -12.62 -0.65 -6.90
N LYS A 85 -13.76 -0.62 -6.20
CA LYS A 85 -15.06 -0.31 -6.80
C LYS A 85 -15.12 1.12 -7.33
N LEU A 86 -14.64 2.10 -6.55
CA LEU A 86 -14.63 3.51 -6.93
C LEU A 86 -13.70 3.77 -8.11
N ALA A 87 -12.51 3.17 -8.10
CA ALA A 87 -11.56 3.27 -9.22
C ALA A 87 -12.11 2.64 -10.50
N GLY A 88 -13.01 1.65 -10.42
CA GLY A 88 -13.68 1.06 -11.58
C GLY A 88 -12.73 0.45 -12.62
N GLY A 89 -11.54 0.03 -12.20
CA GLY A 89 -10.50 -0.48 -13.08
C GLY A 89 -9.58 0.60 -13.66
N HIS A 90 -9.73 1.87 -13.28
CA HIS A 90 -8.82 2.96 -13.65
C HIS A 90 -7.72 3.10 -12.62
N GLY A 91 -6.48 2.90 -13.04
CA GLY A 91 -5.30 2.92 -12.17
C GLY A 91 -5.19 1.74 -11.20
N TYR A 92 -6.31 1.16 -10.75
CA TYR A 92 -6.37 -0.04 -9.91
C TYR A 92 -6.88 -1.25 -10.65
N ALA A 93 -6.57 -2.45 -10.16
CA ALA A 93 -7.15 -3.68 -10.66
C ALA A 93 -8.68 -3.62 -10.64
N GLN A 94 -9.32 -4.10 -11.71
CA GLN A 94 -10.77 -4.12 -11.77
C GLN A 94 -11.34 -5.14 -10.77
N LEU A 95 -12.21 -4.68 -9.88
CA LEU A 95 -13.05 -5.54 -9.06
C LEU A 95 -14.12 -6.16 -9.94
N LEU A 96 -14.14 -7.49 -10.02
CA LEU A 96 -15.12 -8.25 -10.80
C LEU A 96 -16.31 -8.65 -9.94
N GLU A 97 -16.02 -9.17 -8.74
CA GLU A 97 -17.01 -9.63 -7.77
C GLU A 97 -16.50 -9.37 -6.35
N PHE A 98 -17.43 -9.22 -5.40
CA PHE A 98 -17.17 -9.09 -3.98
C PHE A 98 -18.15 -9.95 -3.17
N ALA A 99 -17.62 -10.70 -2.20
CA ALA A 99 -18.41 -11.48 -1.25
C ALA A 99 -18.05 -11.04 0.17
N ASP A 100 -18.83 -10.10 0.70
CA ASP A 100 -18.60 -9.49 2.03
C ASP A 100 -18.61 -10.54 3.14
N GLU A 101 -19.55 -11.50 3.07
CA GLU A 101 -19.70 -12.59 4.04
C GLU A 101 -18.52 -13.57 4.10
N HIS A 102 -17.63 -13.51 3.10
CA HIS A 102 -16.44 -14.34 3.00
C HIS A 102 -15.15 -13.52 3.04
N ASP A 103 -15.22 -12.20 3.17
CA ASP A 103 -14.06 -11.31 3.02
C ASP A 103 -13.28 -11.59 1.72
N ALA A 104 -13.98 -11.73 0.59
CA ALA A 104 -13.38 -12.21 -0.65
C ALA A 104 -13.61 -11.28 -1.83
N LEU A 105 -12.54 -11.05 -2.61
CA LEU A 105 -12.53 -10.27 -3.84
C LEU A 105 -12.22 -11.18 -5.03
N LEU A 106 -12.91 -10.97 -6.14
CA LEU A 106 -12.50 -11.48 -7.44
C LEU A 106 -12.05 -10.31 -8.29
N LEU A 107 -10.77 -10.33 -8.68
CA LEU A 107 -10.12 -9.25 -9.40
C LEU A 107 -9.74 -9.69 -10.82
N GLU A 108 -9.57 -8.75 -11.75
CA GLU A 108 -8.92 -9.03 -13.01
C GLU A 108 -7.51 -9.60 -12.77
N GLN A 109 -7.08 -10.51 -13.62
CA GLN A 109 -5.70 -10.98 -13.57
C GLN A 109 -4.80 -10.03 -14.35
N LEU A 110 -3.83 -9.45 -13.65
CA LEU A 110 -2.76 -8.64 -14.19
C LEU A 110 -1.51 -9.48 -14.46
N GLY A 111 -0.48 -8.87 -15.03
CA GLY A 111 0.83 -9.47 -15.24
C GLY A 111 1.67 -9.53 -13.97
N GLN A 112 2.99 -9.58 -14.15
CA GLN A 112 3.94 -9.59 -13.03
C GLN A 112 4.14 -8.19 -12.43
N PRO A 113 4.56 -8.09 -11.16
CA PRO A 113 4.95 -6.83 -10.54
C PRO A 113 6.10 -6.15 -11.31
N ILE A 114 6.04 -4.83 -11.41
CA ILE A 114 7.10 -4.08 -12.09
C ILE A 114 8.43 -4.13 -11.34
N GLY A 115 8.40 -4.35 -10.01
CA GLY A 115 9.61 -4.56 -9.20
C GLY A 115 10.37 -5.83 -9.54
N GLU A 116 9.76 -6.80 -10.26
CA GLU A 116 10.42 -8.02 -10.75
C GLU A 116 11.01 -7.84 -12.16
N LEU A 117 10.86 -6.65 -12.75
CA LEU A 117 11.39 -6.34 -14.07
C LEU A 117 12.80 -5.73 -13.94
N ASP A 118 13.59 -5.90 -15.01
CA ASP A 118 14.86 -5.17 -15.17
C ASP A 118 14.58 -3.72 -15.61
N LEU A 119 14.06 -2.93 -14.66
CA LEU A 119 13.74 -1.51 -14.83
C LEU A 119 14.42 -0.70 -13.71
N SER A 120 15.06 0.39 -14.10
CA SER A 120 15.53 1.39 -13.14
C SER A 120 14.36 2.03 -12.38
N VAL A 121 14.65 2.61 -11.21
CA VAL A 121 13.65 3.35 -10.46
C VAL A 121 13.04 4.48 -11.28
N ASP A 122 13.85 5.19 -12.04
CA ASP A 122 13.40 6.31 -12.91
C ASP A 122 12.46 5.85 -14.04
N GLU A 123 12.51 4.57 -14.43
CA GLU A 123 11.56 3.96 -15.38
C GLU A 123 10.29 3.44 -14.68
N GLN A 124 10.38 2.99 -13.42
CA GLN A 124 9.24 2.50 -12.64
C GLN A 124 8.34 3.63 -12.17
N LEU A 125 8.92 4.75 -11.69
CA LEU A 125 8.17 5.88 -11.15
C LEU A 125 7.10 6.44 -12.11
N PRO A 126 7.38 6.71 -13.40
CA PRO A 126 6.35 7.17 -14.32
C PRO A 126 5.18 6.19 -14.50
N LEU A 127 5.44 4.89 -14.45
CA LEU A 127 4.40 3.85 -14.57
C LEU A 127 3.45 3.91 -13.37
N ILE A 128 4.01 3.95 -12.16
CA ILE A 128 3.21 4.04 -10.92
C ILE A 128 2.46 5.36 -10.87
N CYS A 129 3.12 6.49 -11.16
CA CYS A 129 2.47 7.81 -11.16
C CYS A 129 1.31 7.88 -12.17
N SER A 130 1.44 7.23 -13.34
CA SER A 130 0.34 7.17 -14.31
C SER A 130 -0.87 6.40 -13.76
N ALA A 131 -0.66 5.27 -13.08
CA ALA A 131 -1.73 4.51 -12.45
C ALA A 131 -2.38 5.29 -11.28
N LEU A 132 -1.58 5.97 -10.46
CA LEU A 132 -2.08 6.84 -9.39
C LEU A 132 -2.91 8.00 -9.94
N ALA A 133 -2.46 8.66 -11.00
CA ALA A 133 -3.20 9.77 -11.61
C ALA A 133 -4.58 9.33 -12.14
N GLU A 134 -4.69 8.10 -12.67
CA GLU A 134 -5.97 7.52 -13.07
C GLU A 134 -6.90 7.29 -11.86
N SER A 135 -6.37 6.77 -10.73
CA SER A 135 -7.17 6.53 -9.52
C SER A 135 -7.57 7.82 -8.79
N TRP A 136 -6.72 8.85 -8.79
CA TRP A 136 -7.06 10.15 -8.19
C TRP A 136 -8.25 10.85 -8.87
N ALA A 137 -8.54 10.50 -10.12
CA ALA A 137 -9.70 11.00 -10.85
C ALA A 137 -11.01 10.26 -10.51
N ALA A 138 -10.97 9.22 -9.66
CA ALA A 138 -12.13 8.46 -9.25
C ALA A 138 -13.12 9.31 -8.43
N PRO A 139 -14.43 8.98 -8.48
CA PRO A 139 -15.42 9.65 -7.64
C PRO A 139 -15.08 9.50 -6.15
N VAL A 140 -15.37 10.55 -5.40
CA VAL A 140 -15.20 10.57 -3.94
C VAL A 140 -16.40 9.89 -3.29
N ASP A 141 -16.13 9.03 -2.31
CA ASP A 141 -17.16 8.42 -1.47
C ASP A 141 -16.85 8.71 0.01
N PRO A 142 -17.82 9.24 0.80
CA PRO A 142 -17.61 9.53 2.21
C PRO A 142 -17.40 8.28 3.07
N GLY A 143 -17.61 7.07 2.53
CA GLY A 143 -17.32 5.81 3.21
C GLY A 143 -15.83 5.44 3.25
N LEU A 144 -14.98 6.13 2.48
CA LEU A 144 -13.53 5.91 2.57
C LEU A 144 -12.96 6.41 3.90
N SER A 145 -11.97 5.72 4.40
CA SER A 145 -11.21 6.19 5.56
C SER A 145 -10.57 7.55 5.25
N SER A 146 -10.69 8.48 6.19
CA SER A 146 -10.10 9.80 6.00
C SER A 146 -8.58 9.77 6.22
N GLY A 147 -7.82 10.38 5.32
CA GLY A 147 -6.41 10.64 5.54
C GLY A 147 -6.12 11.50 6.77
N ILE A 148 -7.13 12.25 7.26
CA ILE A 148 -7.05 12.94 8.56
C ILE A 148 -6.85 11.95 9.70
N ASN A 149 -7.59 10.84 9.70
CA ASN A 149 -7.43 9.76 10.69
C ASN A 149 -6.05 9.10 10.59
N LYS A 150 -5.52 8.96 9.37
CA LYS A 150 -4.15 8.47 9.15
C LYS A 150 -3.11 9.41 9.76
N ALA A 151 -3.27 10.71 9.58
CA ALA A 151 -2.37 11.71 10.17
C ALA A 151 -2.48 11.76 11.70
N ASP A 152 -3.68 11.58 12.28
CA ASP A 152 -3.87 11.46 13.74
C ASP A 152 -3.17 10.22 14.28
N TRP A 153 -3.29 9.10 13.57
CA TRP A 153 -2.57 7.87 13.89
C TRP A 153 -1.05 8.06 13.84
N LEU A 154 -0.52 8.71 12.78
CA LEU A 154 0.91 9.01 12.65
C LEU A 154 1.42 9.89 13.81
N GLU A 155 0.67 10.92 14.18
CA GLU A 155 1.01 11.80 15.31
C GLU A 155 1.09 11.01 16.63
N ALA A 156 0.11 10.15 16.89
CA ALA A 156 0.11 9.26 18.04
C ALA A 156 1.26 8.24 17.99
N HIS A 157 1.55 7.71 16.80
CA HIS A 157 2.64 6.77 16.57
C HIS A 157 4.01 7.39 16.89
N PHE A 158 4.32 8.58 16.37
CA PHE A 158 5.55 9.30 16.68
C PHE A 158 5.66 9.68 18.17
N SER A 159 4.56 10.05 18.80
CA SER A 159 4.55 10.47 20.20
C SER A 159 4.74 9.33 21.20
N ASN A 160 4.21 8.14 20.88
CA ASN A 160 4.10 7.03 21.84
C ASN A 160 5.10 5.88 21.58
N THR A 161 5.35 5.54 20.32
CA THR A 161 6.16 4.36 19.96
C THR A 161 7.61 4.45 20.47
N PRO A 162 8.33 5.57 20.34
CA PRO A 162 9.69 5.68 20.86
C PRO A 162 9.79 5.43 22.37
N LYS A 163 8.81 5.90 23.13
CA LYS A 163 8.76 5.73 24.60
C LYS A 163 8.52 4.26 24.97
N ARG A 164 7.63 3.57 24.23
CA ARG A 164 7.27 2.19 24.47
C ARG A 164 8.38 1.21 24.12
N LEU A 165 9.08 1.44 23.01
CA LEU A 165 10.13 0.55 22.51
C LEU A 165 11.49 0.80 23.16
N ARG A 166 11.64 1.86 23.97
CA ARG A 166 12.93 2.27 24.55
C ARG A 166 14.04 2.44 23.49
N ILE A 167 13.68 2.86 22.29
CA ILE A 167 14.62 3.18 21.21
C ILE A 167 15.45 4.39 21.66
N SER A 168 16.69 4.46 21.19
CA SER A 168 17.55 5.64 21.41
C SER A 168 16.80 6.92 21.05
N PRO A 169 16.76 7.92 21.95
CA PRO A 169 16.05 9.16 21.71
C PRO A 169 16.53 9.83 20.42
N ARG A 170 15.59 10.16 19.55
CA ARG A 170 15.82 10.95 18.34
C ARG A 170 14.86 12.15 18.34
N PRO A 171 14.99 13.04 19.34
CA PRO A 171 14.01 14.12 19.53
C PRO A 171 13.93 15.04 18.31
N GLU A 172 15.04 15.30 17.64
CA GLU A 172 15.08 16.13 16.44
C GLU A 172 14.28 15.52 15.28
N LEU A 173 14.44 14.21 15.01
CA LEU A 173 13.66 13.51 13.99
C LEU A 173 12.18 13.48 14.33
N ILE A 174 11.84 13.10 15.56
CA ILE A 174 10.44 13.00 15.99
C ILE A 174 9.75 14.36 15.92
N ASN A 175 10.38 15.40 16.46
CA ASN A 175 9.86 16.76 16.41
C ASN A 175 9.73 17.25 14.96
N GLY A 176 10.73 17.02 14.11
CA GLY A 176 10.67 17.38 12.70
C GLY A 176 9.50 16.70 11.94
N CYS A 177 9.26 15.40 12.20
CA CYS A 177 8.11 14.70 11.64
C CYS A 177 6.77 15.28 12.15
N LEU A 178 6.67 15.62 13.43
CA LEU A 178 5.49 16.27 14.00
C LEU A 178 5.28 17.69 13.43
N ASP A 179 6.34 18.44 13.22
CA ASP A 179 6.30 19.76 12.58
C ASP A 179 5.84 19.64 11.12
N TYR A 180 6.33 18.66 10.38
CA TYR A 180 5.84 18.37 9.01
C TYR A 180 4.36 17.98 9.00
N LEU A 181 3.92 17.11 9.89
CA LEU A 181 2.49 16.79 10.02
C LEU A 181 1.66 18.04 10.30
N HIS A 182 2.13 18.92 11.17
CA HIS A 182 1.46 20.19 11.48
C HIS A 182 1.39 21.11 10.24
N GLN A 183 2.51 21.25 9.51
CA GLN A 183 2.56 22.04 8.27
C GLN A 183 1.62 21.47 7.22
N ARG A 184 1.58 20.13 7.05
CA ARG A 184 0.65 19.48 6.10
C ARG A 184 -0.80 19.79 6.48
N ARG A 185 -1.18 19.67 7.76
CA ARG A 185 -2.53 19.99 8.23
C ARG A 185 -2.92 21.44 7.93
N GLN A 186 -2.00 22.39 8.08
CA GLN A 186 -2.25 23.81 7.73
C GLN A 186 -2.41 24.05 6.22
N ALA A 187 -1.72 23.24 5.40
CA ALA A 187 -1.75 23.38 3.95
C ALA A 187 -2.90 22.60 3.29
N TRP A 188 -3.61 21.75 4.02
CA TRP A 188 -4.67 20.92 3.45
C TRP A 188 -5.79 21.73 2.82
N ARG A 189 -6.23 21.21 1.69
CA ARG A 189 -7.39 21.68 0.94
C ARG A 189 -8.29 20.49 0.68
N PRO A 190 -9.29 20.23 1.53
CA PRO A 190 -10.15 19.04 1.41
C PRO A 190 -10.81 18.89 0.04
N GLU A 191 -11.02 20.00 -0.66
CA GLU A 191 -11.55 20.00 -2.03
C GLU A 191 -10.60 19.42 -3.08
N THR A 192 -9.31 19.23 -2.74
CA THR A 192 -8.31 18.57 -3.58
C THR A 192 -8.02 17.13 -3.16
N PHE A 193 -8.69 16.65 -2.13
CA PHE A 193 -8.53 15.28 -1.69
C PHE A 193 -9.12 14.31 -2.72
N CYS A 194 -8.48 13.17 -2.87
CA CYS A 194 -8.83 12.16 -3.86
C CYS A 194 -8.71 10.75 -3.27
N LEU A 195 -9.07 9.74 -4.06
CA LEU A 195 -8.83 8.36 -3.71
C LEU A 195 -7.32 8.07 -3.84
N VAL A 196 -6.61 8.04 -2.71
CA VAL A 196 -5.21 7.63 -2.66
C VAL A 196 -5.07 6.15 -2.35
N HIS A 197 -3.99 5.56 -2.83
CA HIS A 197 -3.68 4.15 -2.65
C HIS A 197 -3.26 3.82 -1.21
N GLY A 198 -2.39 4.62 -0.64
CA GLY A 198 -1.87 4.45 0.72
C GLY A 198 -0.66 3.53 0.85
N ASP A 199 -0.41 2.62 -0.10
CA ASP A 199 0.76 1.73 -0.14
C ASP A 199 1.21 1.42 -1.57
N ALA A 200 1.31 2.46 -2.43
CA ALA A 200 1.75 2.32 -3.82
C ALA A 200 3.25 2.04 -3.87
N HIS A 201 3.63 0.80 -4.11
CA HIS A 201 5.02 0.39 -4.30
C HIS A 201 5.18 -0.54 -5.52
N GLU A 202 6.41 -0.80 -5.93
CA GLU A 202 6.74 -1.54 -7.16
C GLU A 202 6.20 -2.98 -7.21
N HIS A 203 5.95 -3.59 -6.06
CA HIS A 203 5.37 -4.93 -5.97
C HIS A 203 3.84 -4.91 -5.98
N ASN A 204 3.20 -3.76 -5.68
CA ASN A 204 1.76 -3.56 -5.83
C ASN A 204 1.40 -2.98 -7.22
N ALA A 205 2.39 -2.65 -8.04
CA ALA A 205 2.21 -2.18 -9.40
C ALA A 205 2.45 -3.32 -10.39
N LEU A 206 1.37 -3.84 -11.02
CA LEU A 206 1.40 -5.00 -11.89
C LEU A 206 1.17 -4.59 -13.34
N LEU A 207 1.95 -5.17 -14.27
CA LEU A 207 1.80 -4.91 -15.70
C LEU A 207 0.40 -5.29 -16.22
N LEU A 208 -0.10 -4.54 -17.19
CA LEU A 208 -1.25 -4.97 -17.99
C LEU A 208 -0.85 -6.14 -18.91
N ALA A 209 -1.63 -7.22 -18.90
CA ALA A 209 -1.30 -8.48 -19.57
C ALA A 209 -1.21 -8.41 -21.11
N ASN A 210 -1.67 -7.32 -21.75
CA ASN A 210 -1.81 -7.20 -23.21
C ASN A 210 -1.25 -5.90 -23.81
N ASP A 211 -0.26 -5.27 -23.18
CA ASP A 211 0.22 -3.98 -23.68
C ASP A 211 1.16 -4.15 -24.87
N LYS A 212 0.65 -3.81 -26.07
CA LYS A 212 1.39 -3.87 -27.33
C LYS A 212 2.31 -2.67 -27.49
N GLY A 213 3.34 -2.59 -26.63
CA GLY A 213 4.46 -1.68 -26.87
C GLY A 213 4.62 -0.49 -25.92
N MET A 214 3.59 -0.03 -25.21
CA MET A 214 3.74 0.88 -24.08
C MET A 214 3.48 0.12 -22.78
N ARG A 215 4.49 0.08 -21.92
CA ARG A 215 4.31 -0.53 -20.60
C ARG A 215 3.34 0.31 -19.79
N LYS A 216 2.25 -0.31 -19.33
CA LYS A 216 1.31 0.26 -18.36
C LYS A 216 1.17 -0.69 -17.20
N CYS A 217 0.90 -0.17 -16.03
CA CYS A 217 0.58 -0.97 -14.86
C CYS A 217 -0.75 -0.53 -14.23
N LYS A 218 -1.28 -1.38 -13.39
CA LYS A 218 -2.34 -1.07 -12.44
C LYS A 218 -1.89 -1.48 -11.05
N LEU A 219 -2.47 -0.82 -10.06
CA LEU A 219 -2.16 -1.06 -8.66
C LEU A 219 -3.15 -2.06 -8.05
N VAL A 220 -2.66 -2.85 -7.10
CA VAL A 220 -3.43 -3.80 -6.26
C VAL A 220 -3.19 -3.47 -4.79
N ASP A 221 -4.02 -4.00 -3.91
CA ASP A 221 -3.91 -3.83 -2.45
C ASP A 221 -3.97 -2.36 -1.97
N PRO A 222 -4.97 -1.56 -2.41
CA PRO A 222 -5.11 -0.21 -1.89
C PRO A 222 -5.62 -0.21 -0.45
N ASP A 223 -5.01 0.62 0.42
CA ASP A 223 -5.54 0.94 1.76
C ASP A 223 -6.90 1.68 1.66
N GLY A 224 -7.13 2.37 0.55
CA GLY A 224 -8.39 3.05 0.27
C GLY A 224 -8.65 4.24 1.18
N LEU A 225 -7.80 5.26 1.06
CA LEU A 225 -7.93 6.49 1.81
C LEU A 225 -8.47 7.62 0.92
N PHE A 226 -9.21 8.53 1.54
CA PHE A 226 -9.56 9.82 0.95
C PHE A 226 -8.60 10.88 1.50
N PHE A 227 -7.64 11.32 0.68
CA PHE A 227 -6.56 12.19 1.13
C PHE A 227 -5.91 13.02 0.01
N GLU A 228 -4.89 13.83 0.37
CA GLU A 228 -4.14 14.60 -0.61
C GLU A 228 -3.20 13.69 -1.44
N PRO A 229 -3.08 13.93 -2.76
CA PRO A 229 -2.26 13.08 -3.66
C PRO A 229 -0.78 13.00 -3.26
N ALA A 230 -0.26 14.03 -2.57
CA ALA A 230 1.11 14.06 -2.09
C ALA A 230 1.45 12.88 -1.15
N TYR A 231 0.44 12.32 -0.47
CA TYR A 231 0.64 11.17 0.40
C TYR A 231 1.12 9.94 -0.37
N ASP A 232 0.48 9.57 -1.49
CA ASP A 232 0.93 8.46 -2.35
C ASP A 232 2.35 8.67 -2.86
N LEU A 233 2.70 9.91 -3.22
CA LEU A 233 4.04 10.23 -3.70
C LEU A 233 5.08 10.19 -2.57
N GLY A 234 4.69 10.47 -1.34
CA GLY A 234 5.50 10.24 -0.15
C GLY A 234 5.83 8.76 0.05
N ILE A 235 4.88 7.86 -0.23
CA ILE A 235 5.14 6.41 -0.24
C ILE A 235 6.22 6.06 -1.27
N LEU A 236 6.18 6.66 -2.47
CA LEU A 236 7.22 6.44 -3.49
C LEU A 236 8.59 7.00 -3.09
N MET A 237 8.64 8.00 -2.20
CA MET A 237 9.89 8.44 -1.59
C MET A 237 10.47 7.40 -0.61
N ARG A 238 9.61 6.65 0.09
CA ARG A 238 10.00 5.60 1.05
C ARG A 238 10.57 4.36 0.37
N ASN A 239 10.08 4.02 -0.80
CA ASN A 239 10.48 2.83 -1.54
C ASN A 239 11.94 2.90 -2.04
N TRP A 240 12.54 1.76 -2.33
CA TRP A 240 13.95 1.65 -2.75
C TRP A 240 14.91 2.30 -1.74
N HIS A 241 14.66 2.10 -0.46
CA HIS A 241 15.43 2.69 0.65
C HIS A 241 16.93 2.35 0.60
N GLU A 242 17.32 1.24 -0.05
CA GLU A 242 18.70 0.85 -0.25
C GLU A 242 19.49 1.92 -1.02
N GLN A 243 18.84 2.67 -1.91
CA GLN A 243 19.49 3.78 -2.63
C GLN A 243 19.86 4.94 -1.69
N TYR A 244 19.21 5.05 -0.54
CA TYR A 244 19.51 6.06 0.47
C TYR A 244 20.59 5.62 1.46
N GLN A 245 21.05 4.37 1.40
CA GLN A 245 22.19 3.88 2.17
C GLN A 245 23.54 4.32 1.54
N HIS A 246 23.56 5.49 0.92
CA HIS A 246 24.69 6.04 0.18
C HIS A 246 25.02 7.43 0.71
N PRO A 247 26.30 7.88 0.70
CA PRO A 247 26.68 9.24 1.15
C PRO A 247 25.94 10.38 0.45
N GLN A 248 25.33 10.14 -0.71
CA GLN A 248 24.53 11.08 -1.47
C GLN A 248 23.01 10.91 -1.26
N ALA A 249 22.60 10.29 -0.18
CA ALA A 249 21.17 10.00 0.10
C ALA A 249 20.25 11.20 -0.12
N ALA A 250 20.61 12.37 0.43
CA ALA A 250 19.84 13.59 0.27
C ALA A 250 19.73 14.03 -1.21
N THR A 251 20.81 13.97 -1.96
CA THR A 251 20.80 14.31 -3.40
C THR A 251 19.92 13.36 -4.21
N ILE A 252 19.97 12.05 -3.90
CA ILE A 252 19.13 11.03 -4.55
C ILE A 252 17.67 11.29 -4.22
N ALA A 253 17.34 11.54 -2.96
CA ALA A 253 15.97 11.83 -2.52
C ALA A 253 15.43 13.14 -3.14
N GLN A 254 16.23 14.20 -3.19
CA GLN A 254 15.84 15.46 -3.83
C GLN A 254 15.53 15.27 -5.32
N LYS A 255 16.39 14.53 -6.06
CA LYS A 255 16.14 14.22 -7.48
C LYS A 255 14.84 13.41 -7.65
N ARG A 256 14.61 12.40 -6.82
CA ARG A 256 13.37 11.61 -6.84
C ARG A 256 12.15 12.48 -6.56
N CYS A 257 12.19 13.33 -5.53
CA CYS A 257 11.12 14.25 -5.19
C CYS A 257 10.81 15.20 -6.37
N GLN A 258 11.83 15.79 -6.98
CA GLN A 258 11.68 16.66 -8.14
C GLN A 258 11.08 15.92 -9.36
N LEU A 259 11.52 14.68 -9.60
CA LEU A 259 10.96 13.82 -10.66
C LEU A 259 9.46 13.57 -10.42
N LEU A 260 9.10 13.14 -9.20
CA LEU A 260 7.71 12.90 -8.81
C LEU A 260 6.85 14.15 -8.98
N ALA A 261 7.35 15.32 -8.53
CA ALA A 261 6.66 16.60 -8.70
C ALA A 261 6.49 16.96 -10.18
N SER A 262 7.51 16.74 -11.00
CA SER A 262 7.45 17.05 -12.45
C SER A 262 6.47 16.17 -13.22
N ILE A 263 6.33 14.89 -12.84
CA ILE A 263 5.40 13.93 -13.47
C ILE A 263 3.96 14.20 -13.04
N SER A 264 3.74 14.44 -11.75
CA SER A 264 2.40 14.51 -11.16
C SER A 264 1.79 15.91 -11.11
N GLY A 265 2.62 16.96 -11.16
CA GLY A 265 2.20 18.33 -10.89
C GLY A 265 1.92 18.63 -9.40
N VAL A 266 2.19 17.68 -8.50
CA VAL A 266 2.02 17.85 -7.06
C VAL A 266 3.20 18.65 -6.48
N ASP A 267 2.91 19.45 -5.45
CA ASP A 267 3.92 20.27 -4.78
C ASP A 267 5.07 19.42 -4.19
N ALA A 268 6.29 19.75 -4.58
CA ALA A 268 7.49 19.05 -4.14
C ALA A 268 7.69 19.11 -2.62
N VAL A 269 7.32 20.22 -1.97
CA VAL A 269 7.42 20.37 -0.51
C VAL A 269 6.49 19.35 0.17
N ALA A 270 5.28 19.19 -0.33
CA ALA A 270 4.34 18.22 0.20
C ALA A 270 4.84 16.77 0.03
N ILE A 271 5.39 16.44 -1.14
CA ILE A 271 5.96 15.11 -1.42
C ILE A 271 7.14 14.84 -0.47
N TRP A 272 8.03 15.80 -0.30
CA TRP A 272 9.18 15.67 0.58
C TRP A 272 8.76 15.41 2.04
N GLN A 273 7.85 16.23 2.56
CA GLN A 273 7.37 16.12 3.92
C GLN A 273 6.72 14.75 4.17
N TRP A 274 5.85 14.28 3.30
CA TRP A 274 5.26 12.95 3.40
C TRP A 274 6.31 11.85 3.26
N GLY A 275 7.31 12.01 2.39
CA GLY A 275 8.41 11.07 2.24
C GLY A 275 9.19 10.86 3.53
N VAL A 276 9.59 11.94 4.20
CA VAL A 276 10.30 11.87 5.48
C VAL A 276 9.43 11.25 6.57
N ILE A 277 8.15 11.65 6.65
CA ILE A 277 7.17 11.10 7.60
C ILE A 277 7.03 9.59 7.40
N GLU A 278 6.84 9.11 6.18
CA GLU A 278 6.61 7.70 5.88
C GLU A 278 7.88 6.85 6.10
N ILE A 279 9.06 7.36 5.77
CA ILE A 279 10.33 6.70 6.06
C ILE A 279 10.51 6.54 7.57
N ALA A 280 10.29 7.60 8.35
CA ALA A 280 10.43 7.57 9.80
C ALA A 280 9.38 6.66 10.46
N SER A 281 8.11 6.72 10.02
CA SER A 281 7.02 5.86 10.49
C SER A 281 7.32 4.39 10.25
N THR A 282 7.81 4.05 9.05
CA THR A 282 8.24 2.69 8.70
C THR A 282 9.36 2.21 9.61
N GLY A 283 10.34 3.05 9.90
CA GLY A 283 11.42 2.72 10.83
C GLY A 283 10.93 2.37 12.23
N LEU A 284 9.98 3.14 12.76
CA LEU A 284 9.36 2.86 14.06
C LEU A 284 8.53 1.56 14.02
N HIS A 285 7.75 1.35 12.96
CA HIS A 285 6.94 0.15 12.81
C HIS A 285 7.79 -1.13 12.71
N LEU A 286 8.88 -1.10 11.97
CA LEU A 286 9.84 -2.22 11.89
C LEU A 286 10.43 -2.55 13.26
N ALA A 287 10.75 -1.54 14.06
CA ALA A 287 11.21 -1.76 15.43
C ALA A 287 10.14 -2.39 16.33
N GLU A 288 8.85 -2.06 16.14
CA GLU A 288 7.73 -2.74 16.81
C GLU A 288 7.63 -4.21 16.45
N LEU A 289 7.97 -4.56 15.21
CA LEU A 289 7.99 -5.93 14.69
C LEU A 289 9.29 -6.70 15.05
N ASN A 290 10.14 -6.16 15.94
CA ASN A 290 11.44 -6.70 16.32
C ASN A 290 12.45 -6.80 15.14
N ALA A 291 12.27 -6.01 14.08
CA ALA A 291 13.23 -5.84 12.99
C ALA A 291 14.13 -4.61 13.24
N GLU A 292 14.78 -4.57 14.42
CA GLU A 292 15.46 -3.38 14.94
C GLU A 292 16.53 -2.82 13.99
N LEU A 293 17.38 -3.68 13.39
CA LEU A 293 18.46 -3.21 12.49
C LEU A 293 17.90 -2.51 11.26
N LEU A 294 16.85 -3.06 10.66
CA LEU A 294 16.22 -2.46 9.50
C LEU A 294 15.46 -1.18 9.90
N GLY A 295 14.75 -1.23 11.02
CA GLY A 295 14.08 -0.05 11.57
C GLY A 295 15.06 1.10 11.84
N GLN A 296 16.25 0.79 12.39
CA GLN A 296 17.30 1.77 12.62
C GLN A 296 17.79 2.40 11.30
N ALA A 297 17.99 1.59 10.25
CA ALA A 297 18.42 2.09 8.93
C ALA A 297 17.40 3.09 8.35
N TYR A 298 16.10 2.80 8.45
CA TYR A 298 15.05 3.74 8.02
C TYR A 298 15.07 5.04 8.84
N LEU A 299 15.26 4.97 10.16
CA LEU A 299 15.35 6.15 11.02
C LEU A 299 16.59 7.01 10.70
N ASP A 300 17.73 6.38 10.35
CA ASP A 300 18.96 7.08 9.94
C ASP A 300 18.74 7.81 8.60
N ILE A 301 18.08 7.17 7.66
CA ILE A 301 17.70 7.78 6.38
C ILE A 301 16.80 8.99 6.63
N ALA A 302 15.71 8.83 7.40
CA ALA A 302 14.78 9.92 7.69
C ALA A 302 15.48 11.12 8.37
N GLN A 303 16.40 10.86 9.32
CA GLN A 303 17.19 11.90 9.97
C GLN A 303 18.08 12.65 8.96
N THR A 304 18.71 11.91 8.03
CA THR A 304 19.55 12.51 6.99
C THR A 304 18.75 13.42 6.07
N LEU A 305 17.55 12.96 5.65
CA LEU A 305 16.70 13.74 4.78
C LEU A 305 16.12 14.97 5.48
N LEU A 306 15.69 14.84 6.74
CA LEU A 306 15.20 15.96 7.54
C LEU A 306 16.27 17.05 7.69
N SER A 307 17.54 16.67 7.87
CA SER A 307 18.65 17.62 8.06
C SER A 307 19.13 18.28 6.76
N SER A 308 18.58 17.87 5.61
CA SER A 308 18.95 18.37 4.26
C SER A 308 17.87 19.22 3.60
N ASP A 309 16.77 19.51 4.33
CA ASP A 309 15.64 20.34 3.89
C ASP A 309 15.96 21.86 3.98
#